data_618b8f143cedb257491d84839fc98c92
#
_entry.id   618b8f143cedb257491d84839fc98c92
#
_cell.length_a   1.000
_cell.length_b   1.000
_cell.length_c   1.000
_cell.angle_alpha   90.00
_cell.angle_beta   90.00
_cell.angle_gamma   90.00
#
_symmetry.space_group_name_H-M   'P 1'
#
loop_
_entity.id
_entity.type
_entity.pdbx_description
1 polymer ?
#
loop_
_entity_poly.entity_id
_entity_poly.type
_entity_poly.pdbx_seq_one_letter_code
_entity_poly.pdbx_strand_id
1 'polypeptide(L)'
;MSLAVHLRSAVCLLGRFPALAGVDLDVRTGEVVLLAGPNGAGKTTLLRACAGLVPVVEGRAVVLGHDLRVDRRSVRRQLALVGHATSLYDDLSVADNVRFTVRARGGSPGAVGPALERMGLAGRLRDVPAGRLSAGQRRRCTLAALVAGDAELWLLDEPHAALDTLGRDLVDQLVREASAAGRTVIVASHDLDRAGALASRQVAIEAGTARTRVTEAHGVG
;
A
#
# COMPACT_ATOMS: atom_id res chain seq x y z
N MET A 1 -15.96 7.48 -14.90
CA MET A 1 -14.80 7.34 -13.99
C MET A 1 -14.39 5.89 -13.96
N SER A 2 -13.12 5.59 -14.18
CA SER A 2 -12.58 4.22 -14.17
C SER A 2 -12.40 3.71 -12.74
N LEU A 3 -12.47 2.38 -12.57
CA LEU A 3 -12.21 1.72 -11.31
C LEU A 3 -10.77 1.21 -11.29
N ALA A 4 -10.01 1.55 -10.26
CA ALA A 4 -8.69 1.00 -10.00
C ALA A 4 -8.80 -0.39 -9.35
N VAL A 5 -9.83 -0.61 -8.51
CA VAL A 5 -10.13 -1.91 -7.91
C VAL A 5 -11.62 -2.21 -8.06
N HIS A 6 -11.93 -3.41 -8.52
CA HIS A 6 -13.29 -3.91 -8.66
C HIS A 6 -13.35 -5.36 -8.18
N LEU A 7 -13.90 -5.56 -6.98
CA LEU A 7 -14.09 -6.88 -6.39
C LEU A 7 -15.60 -7.17 -6.26
N ARG A 8 -16.03 -8.39 -6.58
CA ARG A 8 -17.40 -8.88 -6.38
C ARG A 8 -17.34 -10.29 -5.82
N SER A 9 -17.96 -10.45 -4.65
CA SER A 9 -18.00 -11.70 -3.90
C SER A 9 -16.63 -12.39 -3.81
N ALA A 10 -15.57 -11.59 -3.67
CA ALA A 10 -14.19 -12.10 -3.73
C ALA A 10 -13.85 -12.91 -2.48
N VAL A 11 -13.44 -14.15 -2.67
CA VAL A 11 -13.02 -15.09 -1.62
C VAL A 11 -11.54 -15.37 -1.72
N CYS A 12 -10.84 -15.28 -0.58
CA CYS A 12 -9.43 -15.66 -0.46
C CYS A 12 -9.25 -16.60 0.73
N LEU A 13 -8.48 -17.67 0.54
CA LEU A 13 -8.18 -18.63 1.59
C LEU A 13 -6.75 -18.46 2.10
N LEU A 14 -6.56 -18.58 3.42
CA LEU A 14 -5.28 -18.81 4.08
C LEU A 14 -5.29 -20.23 4.65
N GLY A 15 -4.61 -21.15 3.97
CA GLY A 15 -4.78 -22.56 4.21
C GLY A 15 -6.20 -23.02 3.83
N ARG A 16 -6.97 -23.46 4.83
CA ARG A 16 -8.38 -23.90 4.63
C ARG A 16 -9.41 -22.89 5.13
N PHE A 17 -8.96 -21.77 5.70
CA PHE A 17 -9.86 -20.77 6.30
C PHE A 17 -10.07 -19.59 5.36
N PRO A 18 -11.33 -19.11 5.19
CA PRO A 18 -11.61 -17.91 4.43
C PRO A 18 -11.11 -16.67 5.19
N ALA A 19 -10.06 -16.04 4.66
CA ALA A 19 -9.58 -14.77 5.17
C ALA A 19 -10.31 -13.58 4.53
N LEU A 20 -10.85 -13.77 3.31
CA LEU A 20 -11.88 -12.94 2.70
C LEU A 20 -13.04 -13.85 2.33
N ALA A 21 -14.26 -13.45 2.72
CA ALA A 21 -15.47 -14.27 2.67
C ALA A 21 -16.57 -13.59 1.83
N GLY A 22 -16.25 -13.25 0.58
CA GLY A 22 -17.19 -12.58 -0.33
C GLY A 22 -17.11 -11.06 -0.26
N VAL A 23 -15.92 -10.49 -0.49
CA VAL A 23 -15.72 -9.04 -0.48
C VAL A 23 -16.26 -8.40 -1.73
N ASP A 24 -17.09 -7.36 -1.55
CA ASP A 24 -17.51 -6.40 -2.58
C ASP A 24 -16.82 -5.06 -2.31
N LEU A 25 -15.99 -4.60 -3.25
CA LEU A 25 -15.27 -3.35 -3.11
C LEU A 25 -15.02 -2.71 -4.49
N ASP A 26 -15.43 -1.46 -4.62
CA ASP A 26 -15.03 -0.59 -5.72
C ASP A 26 -14.14 0.53 -5.19
N VAL A 27 -13.00 0.75 -5.85
CA VAL A 27 -12.14 1.92 -5.62
C VAL A 27 -11.95 2.64 -6.94
N ARG A 28 -12.27 3.92 -6.97
CA ARG A 28 -12.12 4.74 -8.18
C ARG A 28 -10.66 5.14 -8.37
N THR A 29 -10.26 5.34 -9.61
CA THR A 29 -8.94 5.91 -9.92
C THR A 29 -8.79 7.28 -9.25
N GLY A 30 -7.66 7.50 -8.58
CA GLY A 30 -7.37 8.74 -7.85
C GLY A 30 -7.99 8.81 -6.43
N GLU A 31 -8.76 7.80 -6.02
CA GLU A 31 -9.38 7.77 -4.69
C GLU A 31 -8.37 7.36 -3.60
N VAL A 32 -8.47 7.97 -2.41
CA VAL A 32 -7.78 7.52 -1.19
C VAL A 32 -8.79 6.82 -0.30
N VAL A 33 -8.63 5.53 -0.07
CA VAL A 33 -9.55 4.70 0.73
C VAL A 33 -8.86 4.20 1.99
N LEU A 34 -9.49 4.40 3.15
CA LEU A 34 -9.08 3.80 4.41
C LEU A 34 -9.81 2.47 4.63
N LEU A 35 -9.05 1.39 4.83
CA LEU A 35 -9.57 0.12 5.34
C LEU A 35 -9.48 0.12 6.86
N ALA A 36 -10.61 0.13 7.53
CA ALA A 36 -10.73 0.09 8.99
C ALA A 36 -11.26 -1.26 9.44
N GLY A 37 -10.94 -1.66 10.65
CA GLY A 37 -11.42 -2.90 11.25
C GLY A 37 -10.43 -3.50 12.24
N PRO A 38 -10.87 -4.47 13.06
CA PRO A 38 -10.02 -5.08 14.08
C PRO A 38 -8.86 -5.87 13.45
N ASN A 39 -7.89 -6.24 14.30
CA ASN A 39 -6.82 -7.14 13.87
C ASN A 39 -7.41 -8.50 13.47
N GLY A 40 -6.87 -9.09 12.40
CA GLY A 40 -7.39 -10.34 11.85
C GLY A 40 -8.65 -10.20 10.97
N ALA A 41 -9.23 -9.01 10.80
CA ALA A 41 -10.44 -8.80 10.01
C ALA A 41 -10.28 -9.07 8.50
N GLY A 42 -9.03 -9.17 7.99
CA GLY A 42 -8.75 -9.43 6.57
C GLY A 42 -8.13 -8.25 5.81
N LYS A 43 -7.85 -7.09 6.45
CA LYS A 43 -7.28 -5.90 5.79
C LYS A 43 -5.99 -6.20 5.01
N THR A 44 -5.00 -6.79 5.67
CA THR A 44 -3.73 -7.21 5.04
C THR A 44 -3.96 -8.22 3.91
N THR A 45 -4.89 -9.15 4.09
CA THR A 45 -5.22 -10.14 3.06
C THR A 45 -5.85 -9.46 1.85
N LEU A 46 -6.72 -8.48 2.06
CA LEU A 46 -7.33 -7.69 0.98
C LEU A 46 -6.26 -6.91 0.18
N LEU A 47 -5.34 -6.22 0.87
CA LEU A 47 -4.23 -5.55 0.19
C LEU A 47 -3.36 -6.52 -0.60
N ARG A 48 -3.03 -7.68 -0.02
CA ARG A 48 -2.24 -8.72 -0.70
C ARG A 48 -3.00 -9.37 -1.86
N ALA A 49 -4.30 -9.53 -1.76
CA ALA A 49 -5.14 -9.99 -2.87
C ALA A 49 -5.13 -8.98 -4.01
N CYS A 50 -5.36 -7.68 -3.74
CA CYS A 50 -5.24 -6.62 -4.75
C CYS A 50 -3.85 -6.57 -5.40
N ALA A 51 -2.79 -6.89 -4.64
CA ALA A 51 -1.43 -6.99 -5.17
C ALA A 51 -1.16 -8.28 -5.97
N GLY A 52 -2.15 -9.18 -6.13
CA GLY A 52 -1.97 -10.47 -6.78
C GLY A 52 -1.04 -11.43 -6.04
N LEU A 53 -0.81 -11.22 -4.73
CA LEU A 53 0.03 -12.07 -3.89
C LEU A 53 -0.76 -13.22 -3.25
N VAL A 54 -2.03 -12.98 -2.94
CA VAL A 54 -2.98 -13.99 -2.45
C VAL A 54 -3.98 -14.28 -3.56
N PRO A 55 -4.20 -15.56 -3.92
CA PRO A 55 -5.15 -15.88 -4.98
C PRO A 55 -6.59 -15.62 -4.54
N VAL A 56 -7.40 -15.07 -5.46
CA VAL A 56 -8.85 -15.01 -5.33
C VAL A 56 -9.39 -16.32 -5.89
N VAL A 57 -9.98 -17.15 -5.04
CA VAL A 57 -10.47 -18.51 -5.40
C VAL A 57 -11.88 -18.48 -5.94
N GLU A 58 -12.72 -17.55 -5.47
CA GLU A 58 -14.10 -17.36 -5.94
C GLU A 58 -14.40 -15.87 -6.13
N GLY A 59 -15.46 -15.57 -6.88
CA GLY A 59 -15.89 -14.22 -7.21
C GLY A 59 -15.08 -13.60 -8.36
N ARG A 60 -15.17 -12.28 -8.48
CA ARG A 60 -14.45 -11.48 -9.50
C ARG A 60 -13.48 -10.53 -8.82
N ALA A 61 -12.29 -10.39 -9.38
CA ALA A 61 -11.29 -9.47 -8.89
C ALA A 61 -10.52 -8.84 -10.05
N VAL A 62 -10.79 -7.58 -10.33
CA VAL A 62 -10.09 -6.79 -11.36
C VAL A 62 -9.37 -5.64 -10.68
N VAL A 63 -8.07 -5.51 -10.92
CA VAL A 63 -7.24 -4.43 -10.37
C VAL A 63 -6.45 -3.80 -11.52
N LEU A 64 -6.55 -2.49 -11.70
CA LEU A 64 -5.95 -1.73 -12.81
C LEU A 64 -6.20 -2.39 -14.18
N GLY A 65 -7.44 -2.90 -14.37
CA GLY A 65 -7.85 -3.57 -15.61
C GLY A 65 -7.42 -5.03 -15.73
N HIS A 66 -6.61 -5.57 -14.82
CA HIS A 66 -6.16 -6.97 -14.83
C HIS A 66 -7.11 -7.87 -14.01
N ASP A 67 -7.63 -8.92 -14.63
CA ASP A 67 -8.36 -9.97 -13.89
C ASP A 67 -7.36 -10.85 -13.13
N LEU A 68 -7.39 -10.75 -11.80
CA LEU A 68 -6.43 -11.42 -10.92
C LEU A 68 -6.59 -12.95 -10.90
N ARG A 69 -7.69 -13.48 -11.39
CA ARG A 69 -7.89 -14.93 -11.52
C ARG A 69 -7.19 -15.48 -12.75
N VAL A 70 -6.99 -14.65 -13.77
CA VAL A 70 -6.35 -15.01 -15.05
C VAL A 70 -4.89 -14.63 -15.02
N ASP A 71 -4.58 -13.36 -14.72
CA ASP A 71 -3.21 -12.84 -14.70
C ASP A 71 -2.97 -11.91 -13.52
N ARG A 72 -2.66 -12.50 -12.39
CA ARG A 72 -2.30 -11.76 -11.17
C ARG A 72 -0.87 -11.21 -11.14
N ARG A 73 -0.05 -11.50 -12.18
CA ARG A 73 1.35 -11.04 -12.17
C ARG A 73 1.52 -9.69 -12.82
N SER A 74 0.79 -9.44 -13.91
CA SER A 74 0.91 -8.19 -14.68
C SER A 74 0.60 -6.94 -13.87
N VAL A 75 -0.38 -7.01 -12.95
CA VAL A 75 -0.73 -5.89 -12.08
C VAL A 75 0.44 -5.39 -11.21
N ARG A 76 1.40 -6.27 -10.87
CA ARG A 76 2.50 -5.94 -9.92
C ARG A 76 3.46 -4.86 -10.41
N ARG A 77 3.51 -4.59 -11.71
CA ARG A 77 4.34 -3.52 -12.27
C ARG A 77 3.72 -2.14 -12.06
N GLN A 78 2.38 -2.08 -12.00
CA GLN A 78 1.61 -0.85 -11.90
C GLN A 78 1.24 -0.48 -10.46
N LEU A 79 1.51 -1.35 -9.47
CA LEU A 79 1.21 -1.09 -8.07
C LEU A 79 2.43 -1.19 -7.17
N ALA A 80 2.31 -0.55 -6.00
CA ALA A 80 3.26 -0.68 -4.91
C ALA A 80 2.56 -1.17 -3.65
N LEU A 81 3.10 -2.21 -3.03
CA LEU A 81 2.66 -2.68 -1.71
C LEU A 81 3.74 -2.36 -0.67
N VAL A 82 3.38 -1.57 0.33
CA VAL A 82 4.14 -1.38 1.56
C VAL A 82 3.45 -2.20 2.64
N GLY A 83 4.00 -3.38 2.91
CA GLY A 83 3.45 -4.30 3.91
C GLY A 83 3.80 -3.90 5.34
N HIS A 84 3.19 -4.58 6.32
CA HIS A 84 3.55 -4.43 7.73
C HIS A 84 5.02 -4.77 7.98
N ALA A 85 5.51 -5.87 7.43
CA ALA A 85 6.93 -6.21 7.41
C ALA A 85 7.64 -5.53 6.23
N THR A 86 8.84 -5.02 6.46
CA THR A 86 9.69 -4.46 5.41
C THR A 86 10.36 -5.59 4.63
N SER A 87 10.00 -5.73 3.35
CA SER A 87 10.58 -6.75 2.45
C SER A 87 11.91 -6.26 1.86
N LEU A 88 12.90 -5.98 2.71
CA LEU A 88 14.24 -5.56 2.31
C LEU A 88 15.17 -6.77 2.33
N TYR A 89 16.12 -6.78 1.41
CA TYR A 89 17.24 -7.72 1.40
C TYR A 89 18.30 -7.22 2.38
N ASP A 90 18.52 -7.95 3.46
CA ASP A 90 19.36 -7.51 4.59
C ASP A 90 20.83 -7.30 4.22
N ASP A 91 21.33 -8.09 3.25
CA ASP A 91 22.71 -8.00 2.76
C ASP A 91 22.95 -6.90 1.71
N LEU A 92 21.86 -6.35 1.12
CA LEU A 92 21.96 -5.25 0.18
C LEU A 92 21.99 -3.91 0.91
N SER A 93 22.72 -2.94 0.34
CA SER A 93 22.70 -1.57 0.83
C SER A 93 21.29 -0.94 0.70
N VAL A 94 21.07 0.15 1.44
CA VAL A 94 19.84 0.95 1.32
C VAL A 94 19.60 1.35 -0.15
N ALA A 95 20.63 1.86 -0.83
CA ALA A 95 20.50 2.27 -2.23
C ALA A 95 20.21 1.09 -3.16
N ASP A 96 20.82 -0.08 -2.91
CA ASP A 96 20.59 -1.26 -3.75
C ASP A 96 19.20 -1.84 -3.57
N ASN A 97 18.66 -1.84 -2.35
CA ASN A 97 17.28 -2.23 -2.08
C ASN A 97 16.28 -1.35 -2.87
N VAL A 98 16.45 -0.03 -2.81
CA VAL A 98 15.60 0.90 -3.55
C VAL A 98 15.77 0.71 -5.06
N ARG A 99 17.02 0.63 -5.54
CA ARG A 99 17.34 0.41 -6.97
C ARG A 99 16.75 -0.89 -7.49
N PHE A 100 16.85 -1.98 -6.72
CA PHE A 100 16.27 -3.27 -7.07
C PHE A 100 14.77 -3.16 -7.28
N THR A 101 14.06 -2.56 -6.33
CA THR A 101 12.61 -2.39 -6.39
C THR A 101 12.17 -1.52 -7.57
N VAL A 102 12.88 -0.41 -7.83
CA VAL A 102 12.60 0.48 -8.95
C VAL A 102 12.79 -0.25 -10.28
N ARG A 103 13.91 -0.97 -10.45
CA ARG A 103 14.18 -1.76 -11.68
C ARG A 103 13.17 -2.88 -11.89
N ALA A 104 12.78 -3.59 -10.82
CA ALA A 104 11.79 -4.67 -10.90
C ALA A 104 10.42 -4.19 -11.40
N ARG A 105 10.11 -2.90 -11.24
CA ARG A 105 8.88 -2.27 -11.75
C ARG A 105 9.08 -1.54 -13.09
N GLY A 106 10.30 -1.52 -13.64
CA GLY A 106 10.59 -0.81 -14.87
C GLY A 106 10.80 0.70 -14.70
N GLY A 107 10.99 1.16 -13.46
CA GLY A 107 11.22 2.57 -13.13
C GLY A 107 12.64 3.05 -13.44
N SER A 108 12.84 4.37 -13.40
CA SER A 108 14.12 5.02 -13.67
C SER A 108 15.09 4.94 -12.50
N PRO A 109 16.32 4.44 -12.69
CA PRO A 109 17.36 4.45 -11.66
C PRO A 109 17.70 5.86 -11.12
N GLY A 110 17.48 6.90 -11.91
CA GLY A 110 17.72 8.29 -11.52
C GLY A 110 16.80 8.78 -10.39
N ALA A 111 15.64 8.13 -10.17
CA ALA A 111 14.74 8.46 -9.09
C ALA A 111 15.23 8.01 -7.69
N VAL A 112 16.24 7.14 -7.61
CA VAL A 112 16.75 6.56 -6.36
C VAL A 112 17.38 7.61 -5.45
N GLY A 113 18.28 8.44 -5.98
CA GLY A 113 18.96 9.47 -5.20
C GLY A 113 17.99 10.44 -4.51
N PRO A 114 17.15 11.15 -5.28
CA PRO A 114 16.14 12.06 -4.71
C PRO A 114 15.21 11.41 -3.68
N ALA A 115 14.80 10.16 -3.91
CA ALA A 115 13.96 9.44 -2.96
C ALA A 115 14.69 9.13 -1.64
N LEU A 116 15.97 8.77 -1.69
CA LEU A 116 16.78 8.56 -0.49
C LEU A 116 17.01 9.87 0.29
N GLU A 117 17.28 10.96 -0.41
CA GLU A 117 17.40 12.29 0.21
C GLU A 117 16.11 12.67 0.93
N ARG A 118 14.99 12.52 0.29
CA ARG A 118 13.68 12.82 0.85
C ARG A 118 13.35 11.99 2.10
N MET A 119 13.79 10.74 2.14
CA MET A 119 13.60 9.85 3.29
C MET A 119 14.66 10.00 4.38
N GLY A 120 15.63 10.93 4.23
CA GLY A 120 16.74 11.11 5.18
C GLY A 120 17.70 9.91 5.21
N LEU A 121 17.85 9.22 4.08
CA LEU A 121 18.69 8.02 3.92
C LEU A 121 19.88 8.28 2.98
N ALA A 122 20.18 9.54 2.69
CA ALA A 122 21.35 9.94 1.90
C ALA A 122 22.65 9.89 2.71
N GLY A 123 23.77 10.24 2.07
CA GLY A 123 25.08 10.25 2.69
C GLY A 123 25.51 8.85 3.14
N ARG A 124 26.02 8.72 4.37
CA ARG A 124 26.58 7.47 4.90
C ARG A 124 25.54 6.32 4.98
N LEU A 125 24.26 6.65 5.20
CA LEU A 125 23.21 5.63 5.32
C LEU A 125 22.95 4.93 3.99
N ARG A 126 23.20 5.59 2.88
CA ARG A 126 22.95 5.08 1.53
C ARG A 126 23.63 3.73 1.28
N ASP A 127 24.83 3.55 1.79
CA ASP A 127 25.69 2.39 1.53
C ASP A 127 25.66 1.37 2.68
N VAL A 128 24.86 1.62 3.73
CA VAL A 128 24.70 0.72 4.87
C VAL A 128 23.83 -0.47 4.46
N PRO A 129 24.21 -1.73 4.78
CA PRO A 129 23.36 -2.89 4.61
C PRO A 129 22.04 -2.75 5.37
N ALA A 130 20.91 -3.13 4.73
CA ALA A 130 19.58 -2.95 5.32
C ALA A 130 19.40 -3.70 6.64
N GLY A 131 20.10 -4.81 6.84
CA GLY A 131 20.10 -5.56 8.10
C GLY A 131 20.63 -4.78 9.31
N ARG A 132 21.40 -3.69 9.09
CA ARG A 132 21.95 -2.83 10.15
C ARG A 132 21.09 -1.61 10.47
N LEU A 133 19.98 -1.43 9.76
CA LEU A 133 19.08 -0.29 9.95
C LEU A 133 18.17 -0.50 11.17
N SER A 134 17.83 0.60 11.84
CA SER A 134 16.72 0.61 12.79
C SER A 134 15.38 0.33 12.10
N ALA A 135 14.35 -0.06 12.86
CA ALA A 135 13.03 -0.31 12.32
C ALA A 135 12.47 0.90 11.55
N GLY A 136 12.66 2.12 12.07
CA GLY A 136 12.25 3.36 11.40
C GLY A 136 13.03 3.61 10.11
N GLN A 137 14.35 3.36 10.10
CA GLN A 137 15.16 3.49 8.88
C GLN A 137 14.75 2.45 7.82
N ARG A 138 14.46 1.21 8.23
CA ARG A 138 13.93 0.17 7.32
C ARG A 138 12.60 0.61 6.71
N ARG A 139 11.68 1.18 7.52
CA ARG A 139 10.42 1.72 7.02
C ARG A 139 10.65 2.86 6.03
N ARG A 140 11.53 3.82 6.34
CA ARG A 140 11.90 4.91 5.42
C ARG A 140 12.53 4.39 4.12
N CYS A 141 13.33 3.32 4.16
CA CYS A 141 13.87 2.67 2.96
C CYS A 141 12.76 2.09 2.07
N THR A 142 11.77 1.44 2.66
CA THR A 142 10.58 0.94 1.92
C THR A 142 9.78 2.10 1.30
N LEU A 143 9.62 3.21 2.02
CA LEU A 143 8.96 4.42 1.50
C LEU A 143 9.78 5.09 0.40
N ALA A 144 11.13 5.07 0.47
CA ALA A 144 11.97 5.53 -0.62
C ALA A 144 11.73 4.72 -1.90
N ALA A 145 11.61 3.39 -1.79
CA ALA A 145 11.30 2.54 -2.92
C ALA A 145 9.88 2.76 -3.48
N LEU A 146 8.91 3.12 -2.62
CA LEU A 146 7.56 3.53 -3.02
C LEU A 146 7.59 4.80 -3.86
N VAL A 147 8.26 5.84 -3.36
CA VAL A 147 8.32 7.18 -4.01
C VAL A 147 9.15 7.16 -5.29
N ALA A 148 10.26 6.41 -5.30
CA ALA A 148 11.11 6.27 -6.48
C ALA A 148 10.44 5.47 -7.62
N GLY A 149 9.40 4.67 -7.29
CA GLY A 149 8.62 3.92 -8.26
C GLY A 149 7.48 4.75 -8.83
N ASP A 150 7.09 4.46 -10.07
CA ASP A 150 5.96 5.13 -10.75
C ASP A 150 4.70 4.25 -10.70
N ALA A 151 4.25 3.90 -9.49
CA ALA A 151 3.08 3.04 -9.30
C ALA A 151 1.78 3.86 -9.33
N GLU A 152 0.78 3.38 -10.07
CA GLU A 152 -0.55 3.98 -10.18
C GLU A 152 -1.41 3.71 -8.94
N LEU A 153 -1.23 2.55 -8.32
CA LEU A 153 -1.94 2.11 -7.11
C LEU A 153 -0.96 1.86 -5.96
N TRP A 154 -1.16 2.55 -4.85
CA TRP A 154 -0.42 2.35 -3.61
C TRP A 154 -1.28 1.56 -2.61
N LEU A 155 -0.75 0.45 -2.13
CA LEU A 155 -1.34 -0.40 -1.11
C LEU A 155 -0.48 -0.30 0.14
N LEU A 156 -0.99 0.36 1.18
CA LEU A 156 -0.23 0.72 2.38
C LEU A 156 -0.80 -0.01 3.60
N ASP A 157 -0.05 -0.94 4.16
CA ASP A 157 -0.42 -1.70 5.35
C ASP A 157 0.34 -1.16 6.56
N GLU A 158 -0.37 -0.47 7.45
CA GLU A 158 0.17 0.22 8.63
C GLU A 158 1.37 1.13 8.29
N PRO A 159 1.23 2.10 7.37
CA PRO A 159 2.37 2.85 6.85
C PRO A 159 3.10 3.69 7.90
N HIS A 160 2.42 4.09 8.98
CA HIS A 160 2.96 4.90 10.07
C HIS A 160 3.72 4.07 11.13
N ALA A 161 3.66 2.73 11.06
CA ALA A 161 4.28 1.87 12.06
C ALA A 161 5.80 2.08 12.13
N ALA A 162 6.34 2.04 13.34
CA ALA A 162 7.77 2.20 13.65
C ALA A 162 8.38 3.57 13.30
N LEU A 163 7.58 4.57 12.96
CA LEU A 163 8.01 5.93 12.69
C LEU A 163 7.77 6.87 13.88
N ASP A 164 8.69 7.80 14.05
CA ASP A 164 8.53 8.98 14.91
C ASP A 164 7.50 9.95 14.31
N THR A 165 7.16 11.01 15.04
CA THR A 165 6.18 12.01 14.60
C THR A 165 6.53 12.59 13.23
N LEU A 166 7.77 13.01 13.02
CA LEU A 166 8.23 13.55 11.73
C LEU A 166 8.10 12.53 10.59
N GLY A 167 8.42 11.26 10.88
CA GLY A 167 8.26 10.18 9.90
C GLY A 167 6.79 9.91 9.55
N ARG A 168 5.90 10.01 10.53
CA ARG A 168 4.44 9.88 10.29
C ARG A 168 3.91 11.05 9.47
N ASP A 169 4.33 12.28 9.76
CA ASP A 169 3.95 13.47 8.99
C ASP A 169 4.43 13.39 7.55
N LEU A 170 5.62 12.83 7.33
CA LEU A 170 6.14 12.55 6.00
C LEU A 170 5.26 11.55 5.24
N VAL A 171 4.78 10.48 5.88
CA VAL A 171 3.82 9.54 5.25
C VAL A 171 2.54 10.25 4.85
N ASP A 172 1.98 11.09 5.72
CA ASP A 172 0.78 11.87 5.42
C ASP A 172 0.99 12.78 4.20
N GLN A 173 2.14 13.45 4.13
CA GLN A 173 2.52 14.27 2.99
C GLN A 173 2.61 13.46 1.70
N LEU A 174 3.25 12.27 1.76
CA LEU A 174 3.36 11.37 0.61
C LEU A 174 2.00 10.94 0.07
N VAL A 175 1.05 10.61 0.96
CA VAL A 175 -0.31 10.21 0.56
C VAL A 175 -1.05 11.37 -0.08
N ARG A 176 -0.96 12.59 0.49
CA ARG A 176 -1.58 13.79 -0.10
C ARG A 176 -1.01 14.11 -1.49
N GLU A 177 0.30 14.05 -1.65
CA GLU A 177 0.95 14.27 -2.95
C GLU A 177 0.58 13.21 -3.98
N ALA A 178 0.51 11.94 -3.56
CA ALA A 178 0.07 10.85 -4.43
C ALA A 178 -1.37 11.08 -4.92
N SER A 179 -2.27 11.47 -4.01
CA SER A 179 -3.65 11.82 -4.33
C SER A 179 -3.72 13.02 -5.29
N ALA A 180 -2.98 14.09 -5.02
CA ALA A 180 -2.91 15.27 -5.87
C ALA A 180 -2.36 14.96 -7.27
N ALA A 181 -1.46 13.96 -7.38
CA ALA A 181 -0.96 13.45 -8.66
C ALA A 181 -1.92 12.44 -9.34
N GLY A 182 -3.13 12.24 -8.82
CA GLY A 182 -4.13 11.33 -9.39
C GLY A 182 -3.87 9.85 -9.13
N ARG A 183 -2.93 9.50 -8.25
CA ARG A 183 -2.68 8.10 -7.87
C ARG A 183 -3.77 7.59 -6.93
N THR A 184 -4.09 6.33 -7.07
CA THR A 184 -5.02 5.63 -6.16
C THR A 184 -4.26 5.13 -4.94
N VAL A 185 -4.82 5.32 -3.74
CA VAL A 185 -4.20 4.87 -2.50
C VAL A 185 -5.20 4.08 -1.66
N ILE A 186 -4.81 2.90 -1.20
CA ILE A 186 -5.58 2.13 -0.21
C ILE A 186 -4.70 1.98 1.03
N VAL A 187 -5.16 2.52 2.15
CA VAL A 187 -4.45 2.48 3.44
C VAL A 187 -5.20 1.56 4.39
N ALA A 188 -4.52 0.56 4.95
CA ALA A 188 -5.01 -0.16 6.11
C ALA A 188 -4.31 0.38 7.36
N SER A 189 -5.07 0.87 8.34
CA SER A 189 -4.52 1.41 9.58
C SER A 189 -5.47 1.19 10.76
N HIS A 190 -4.89 1.08 11.95
CA HIS A 190 -5.59 1.13 13.22
C HIS A 190 -5.64 2.56 13.80
N ASP A 191 -4.78 3.47 13.33
CA ASP A 191 -4.82 4.91 13.66
C ASP A 191 -5.86 5.58 12.75
N LEU A 192 -7.14 5.45 13.16
CA LEU A 192 -8.28 5.89 12.34
C LEU A 192 -8.35 7.40 12.19
N ASP A 193 -7.91 8.16 13.20
CA ASP A 193 -7.95 9.62 13.17
C ASP A 193 -6.98 10.15 12.11
N ARG A 194 -5.72 9.70 12.18
CA ARG A 194 -4.68 10.14 11.23
C ARG A 194 -4.96 9.65 9.81
N ALA A 195 -5.22 8.37 9.63
CA ALA A 195 -5.48 7.80 8.32
C ALA A 195 -6.83 8.25 7.74
N GLY A 196 -7.82 8.51 8.59
CA GLY A 196 -9.12 9.05 8.20
C GLY A 196 -9.04 10.47 7.65
N ALA A 197 -8.15 11.31 8.20
CA ALA A 197 -7.91 12.67 7.69
C ALA A 197 -7.28 12.70 6.28
N LEU A 198 -6.74 11.59 5.80
CA LEU A 198 -6.15 11.44 4.46
C LEU A 198 -7.13 10.84 3.46
N ALA A 199 -8.10 10.07 3.94
CA ALA A 199 -8.99 9.28 3.09
C ALA A 199 -10.23 10.07 2.68
N SER A 200 -10.63 9.92 1.42
CA SER A 200 -11.92 10.41 0.92
C SER A 200 -13.09 9.54 1.36
N ARG A 201 -12.80 8.28 1.73
CA ARG A 201 -13.80 7.29 2.14
C ARG A 201 -13.20 6.21 3.04
N GLN A 202 -14.01 5.73 3.98
CA GLN A 202 -13.68 4.61 4.85
C GLN A 202 -14.49 3.37 4.48
N VAL A 203 -13.82 2.21 4.47
CA VAL A 203 -14.43 0.89 4.29
C VAL A 203 -14.13 0.06 5.53
N ALA A 204 -15.18 -0.39 6.22
CA ALA A 204 -15.03 -1.30 7.35
C ALA A 204 -14.81 -2.73 6.84
N ILE A 205 -13.79 -3.40 7.35
CA ILE A 205 -13.53 -4.81 7.13
C ILE A 205 -13.86 -5.56 8.41
N GLU A 206 -14.80 -6.50 8.32
CA GLU A 206 -15.28 -7.29 9.46
C GLU A 206 -15.41 -8.75 9.02
N ALA A 207 -14.75 -9.67 9.73
CA ALA A 207 -14.79 -11.11 9.46
C ALA A 207 -14.61 -11.48 7.96
N GLY A 208 -13.67 -10.82 7.28
CA GLY A 208 -13.37 -11.08 5.87
C GLY A 208 -14.39 -10.51 4.87
N THR A 209 -15.31 -9.65 5.31
CA THR A 209 -16.26 -8.94 4.44
C THR A 209 -15.98 -7.43 4.47
N ALA A 210 -16.39 -6.72 3.41
CA ALA A 210 -16.25 -5.27 3.32
C ALA A 210 -17.62 -4.60 3.44
N ARG A 211 -17.70 -3.52 4.25
CA ARG A 211 -18.87 -2.67 4.34
C ARG A 211 -18.45 -1.22 4.18
N THR A 212 -18.97 -0.53 3.17
CA THR A 212 -18.72 0.89 3.00
C THR A 212 -19.44 1.66 4.10
N ARG A 213 -18.68 2.39 4.94
CA ARG A 213 -19.21 3.46 5.79
C ARG A 213 -19.09 4.76 5.00
N VAL A 214 -20.21 5.36 4.65
CA VAL A 214 -20.22 6.72 4.12
C VAL A 214 -19.88 7.62 5.32
N THR A 215 -18.67 8.16 5.36
CA THR A 215 -18.36 9.26 6.29
C THR A 215 -19.00 10.49 5.67
N GLU A 216 -20.10 10.97 6.25
CA GLU A 216 -20.61 12.29 5.94
C GLU A 216 -19.48 13.28 6.28
N ALA A 217 -18.98 13.99 5.27
CA ALA A 217 -18.04 15.06 5.49
C ALA A 217 -18.68 16.02 6.48
N HIS A 218 -18.07 16.20 7.67
CA HIS A 218 -18.46 17.23 8.60
C HIS A 218 -18.26 18.56 7.87
N GLY A 219 -19.37 19.10 7.39
CA GLY A 219 -19.42 20.47 6.92
C GLY A 219 -19.03 21.37 8.09
N VAL A 220 -17.88 22.00 7.98
CA VAL A 220 -17.51 23.13 8.81
C VAL A 220 -18.43 24.26 8.38
N GLY A 221 -19.44 24.56 9.24
CA GLY A 221 -20.22 25.76 9.18
C GLY A 221 -19.43 26.96 9.73
#